data_c33388eae526c99b8826ea1cea0b784e
#
_entry.id   c33388eae526c99b8826ea1cea0b784e
#
_cell.length_a   1.000
_cell.length_b   1.000
_cell.length_c   1.000
_cell.angle_alpha   90.00
_cell.angle_beta   90.00
_cell.angle_gamma   90.00
#
_symmetry.space_group_name_H-M   'P 1'
#
loop_
_entity.id
_entity.type
_entity.pdbx_description
1 polymer ?
#
loop_
_entity_poly.entity_id
_entity_poly.type
_entity_poly.pdbx_seq_one_letter_code
_entity_poly.pdbx_strand_id
1 'polypeptide(L)'
;MISASSLPTFRHHLLLLLSLMVLAGLPLRAQLTLDECHRLAEQHYPLVRQTDLIRQTEALTLANLQKGWLPQITASAQATLQSDVAQWPDALTQMLRATGQTVPQGMARDQYKLALNLDQRLYDGGHIRAQKAVAQADAHVQQQETAVQLYALRQRVDNLFFGILLVDEQLDNNTLLQTLLADNVRQLTAAVQAGTAVESHVITLQAERVKAEQTALSLRAQRHSLQRLLAAFIGRSESEVQQLECPKPAAVSRLEIHRPELALFDARAALLDRRDQLLHTTLRPSVSAFAQGWYGYPGLNLFDDMYRRRWSVNALVGVRAVWNLSAFYTYRNDRARLAAARRQNEVAREVFRFNQTLQATQEDEEILRLRTLLRSDDTLIDLCRKVREATAARLLHGTADAHALLQDLTREDQARVARSAHHLQLLQALYRLRNTLNHE
;
A
#
# COMPACT_ATOMS: atom_id res chain seq x y z
N MET A 1 56.87 4.98 59.26
CA MET A 1 56.51 3.53 59.05
C MET A 1 55.00 3.45 58.93
N ILE A 2 54.46 3.50 57.72
CA ILE A 2 53.07 3.08 57.43
C ILE A 2 53.13 2.32 56.12
N SER A 3 52.75 1.07 56.20
CA SER A 3 52.85 -0.03 55.23
C SER A 3 51.92 0.20 54.06
N ALA A 4 52.42 0.07 52.84
CA ALA A 4 51.71 -0.03 51.59
C ALA A 4 51.48 -1.52 51.26
N SER A 5 50.24 -2.03 51.42
CA SER A 5 49.86 -3.35 50.89
C SER A 5 48.35 -3.46 50.76
N SER A 6 47.80 -3.16 49.54
CA SER A 6 46.53 -3.75 49.08
C SER A 6 46.18 -3.24 47.66
N LEU A 7 46.84 -3.73 46.62
CA LEU A 7 46.50 -3.39 45.21
C LEU A 7 46.70 -4.55 44.22
N PRO A 8 46.22 -5.78 44.48
CA PRO A 8 46.07 -6.71 43.36
C PRO A 8 44.59 -7.07 43.01
N THR A 9 43.62 -6.85 43.90
CA THR A 9 42.25 -7.30 43.64
C THR A 9 41.45 -6.42 42.68
N PHE A 10 41.79 -5.11 42.58
CA PHE A 10 41.06 -4.18 41.71
C PHE A 10 41.32 -4.43 40.20
N ARG A 11 42.54 -4.89 39.85
CA ARG A 11 42.89 -5.21 38.43
C ARG A 11 42.15 -6.47 37.94
N HIS A 12 41.92 -7.47 38.76
CA HIS A 12 41.19 -8.66 38.38
C HIS A 12 39.69 -8.41 38.22
N HIS A 13 39.07 -7.58 39.04
CA HIS A 13 37.66 -7.18 38.89
C HIS A 13 37.47 -6.28 37.67
N LEU A 14 38.42 -5.40 37.32
CA LEU A 14 38.37 -4.56 36.12
C LEU A 14 38.51 -5.39 34.84
N LEU A 15 39.40 -6.39 34.81
CA LEU A 15 39.55 -7.34 33.67
C LEU A 15 38.34 -8.28 33.52
N LEU A 16 37.70 -8.70 34.62
CA LEU A 16 36.45 -9.46 34.60
C LEU A 16 35.27 -8.62 34.12
N LEU A 17 35.16 -7.37 34.53
CA LEU A 17 34.16 -6.43 34.02
C LEU A 17 34.38 -6.10 32.51
N LEU A 18 35.63 -5.93 32.09
CA LEU A 18 35.94 -5.71 30.68
C LEU A 18 35.68 -6.95 29.81
N SER A 19 35.95 -8.17 30.32
CA SER A 19 35.60 -9.43 29.64
C SER A 19 34.10 -9.67 29.55
N LEU A 20 33.34 -9.29 30.61
CA LEU A 20 31.88 -9.36 30.60
C LEU A 20 31.24 -8.33 29.66
N MET A 21 31.84 -7.14 29.49
CA MET A 21 31.41 -6.13 28.51
C MET A 21 31.71 -6.54 27.06
N VAL A 22 32.79 -7.27 26.82
CA VAL A 22 33.11 -7.81 25.48
C VAL A 22 32.20 -8.99 25.13
N LEU A 23 31.77 -9.81 26.09
CA LEU A 23 30.76 -10.87 25.85
C LEU A 23 29.34 -10.32 25.62
N ALA A 24 29.00 -9.15 26.20
CA ALA A 24 27.71 -8.48 25.98
C ALA A 24 27.63 -7.76 24.63
N GLY A 25 28.74 -7.58 23.93
CA GLY A 25 28.83 -6.88 22.63
C GLY A 25 28.81 -7.79 21.41
N LEU A 26 28.68 -9.12 21.55
CA LEU A 26 28.39 -9.97 20.40
C LEU A 26 26.92 -9.71 19.99
N PRO A 27 26.64 -9.21 18.79
CA PRO A 27 25.26 -9.11 18.33
C PRO A 27 24.74 -10.55 18.31
N LEU A 28 23.85 -10.89 19.27
CA LEU A 28 22.96 -12.02 19.07
C LEU A 28 22.29 -11.76 17.71
N ARG A 29 22.73 -12.47 16.66
CA ARG A 29 21.99 -12.46 15.40
C ARG A 29 20.63 -13.08 15.69
N ALA A 30 19.68 -12.21 16.06
CA ALA A 30 18.30 -12.63 16.21
C ALA A 30 17.86 -13.20 14.86
N GLN A 31 17.40 -14.45 14.87
CA GLN A 31 16.78 -15.04 13.69
C GLN A 31 15.59 -14.18 13.30
N LEU A 32 15.48 -13.86 12.02
CA LEU A 32 14.43 -12.99 11.53
C LEU A 32 13.11 -13.77 11.46
N THR A 33 12.11 -13.30 12.20
CA THR A 33 10.77 -13.90 12.21
C THR A 33 9.92 -13.36 11.06
N LEU A 34 8.88 -14.10 10.66
CA LEU A 34 7.95 -13.66 9.61
C LEU A 34 7.21 -12.37 9.98
N ASP A 35 6.74 -12.24 11.22
CA ASP A 35 6.03 -11.05 11.70
C ASP A 35 6.96 -9.81 11.71
N GLU A 36 8.24 -10.00 12.02
CA GLU A 36 9.25 -8.94 11.90
C GLU A 36 9.47 -8.54 10.44
N CYS A 37 9.50 -9.51 9.52
CA CYS A 37 9.60 -9.22 8.08
C CYS A 37 8.39 -8.41 7.57
N HIS A 38 7.17 -8.74 8.01
CA HIS A 38 5.98 -7.96 7.67
C HIS A 38 6.10 -6.52 8.16
N ARG A 39 6.43 -6.33 9.44
CA ARG A 39 6.60 -5.02 10.05
C ARG A 39 7.66 -4.16 9.34
N LEU A 40 8.81 -4.74 9.04
CA LEU A 40 9.89 -4.05 8.33
C LEU A 40 9.50 -3.71 6.89
N ALA A 41 8.84 -4.63 6.18
CA ALA A 41 8.37 -4.39 4.82
C ALA A 41 7.33 -3.25 4.78
N GLU A 42 6.36 -3.25 5.70
CA GLU A 42 5.37 -2.17 5.82
C GLU A 42 6.03 -0.82 6.13
N GLN A 43 7.13 -0.77 6.89
CA GLN A 43 7.84 0.47 7.22
C GLN A 43 8.76 0.96 6.11
N HIS A 44 9.39 0.05 5.38
CA HIS A 44 10.40 0.40 4.38
C HIS A 44 9.83 0.66 3.00
N TYR A 45 8.68 0.05 2.69
CA TYR A 45 8.11 0.13 1.35
C TYR A 45 7.76 1.57 0.96
N PRO A 46 8.15 2.05 -0.25
CA PRO A 46 8.01 3.47 -0.63
C PRO A 46 6.59 4.04 -0.51
N LEU A 47 5.56 3.17 -0.58
CA LEU A 47 4.15 3.54 -0.46
C LEU A 47 3.80 4.16 0.91
N VAL A 48 4.57 3.87 1.97
CA VAL A 48 4.37 4.48 3.30
C VAL A 48 4.43 6.01 3.23
N ARG A 49 5.30 6.55 2.38
CA ARG A 49 5.45 8.00 2.18
C ARG A 49 4.19 8.65 1.60
N GLN A 50 3.34 7.87 0.91
CA GLN A 50 2.09 8.35 0.36
C GLN A 50 1.13 8.84 1.45
N THR A 51 1.13 8.19 2.63
CA THR A 51 0.29 8.60 3.75
C THR A 51 0.60 10.03 4.22
N ASP A 52 1.88 10.39 4.29
CA ASP A 52 2.29 11.75 4.66
C ASP A 52 1.95 12.78 3.59
N LEU A 53 2.08 12.41 2.31
CA LEU A 53 1.68 13.27 1.19
C LEU A 53 0.17 13.49 1.15
N ILE A 54 -0.65 12.47 1.47
CA ILE A 54 -2.10 12.61 1.58
C ILE A 54 -2.44 13.61 2.71
N ARG A 55 -1.81 13.49 3.89
CA ARG A 55 -2.01 14.43 5.00
C ARG A 55 -1.61 15.86 4.64
N GLN A 56 -0.49 16.04 3.95
CA GLN A 56 -0.05 17.36 3.48
C GLN A 56 -1.05 17.95 2.48
N THR A 57 -1.52 17.15 1.53
CA THR A 57 -2.51 17.56 0.52
C THR A 57 -3.85 17.92 1.18
N GLU A 58 -4.30 17.12 2.16
CA GLU A 58 -5.47 17.42 2.96
C GLU A 58 -5.34 18.79 3.67
N ALA A 59 -4.23 19.01 4.40
CA ALA A 59 -3.98 20.26 5.13
C ALA A 59 -4.00 21.48 4.20
N LEU A 60 -3.34 21.39 3.04
CA LEU A 60 -3.32 22.46 2.03
C LEU A 60 -4.71 22.71 1.43
N THR A 61 -5.47 21.63 1.15
CA THR A 61 -6.84 21.72 0.64
C THR A 61 -7.76 22.41 1.65
N LEU A 62 -7.69 22.00 2.93
CA LEU A 62 -8.47 22.61 4.01
C LEU A 62 -8.11 24.09 4.21
N ALA A 63 -6.82 24.44 4.15
CA ALA A 63 -6.34 25.82 4.22
C ALA A 63 -6.87 26.66 3.05
N ASN A 64 -6.87 26.12 1.82
CA ASN A 64 -7.41 26.82 0.65
C ASN A 64 -8.92 27.00 0.74
N LEU A 65 -9.67 25.98 1.18
CA LEU A 65 -11.11 26.09 1.42
C LEU A 65 -11.44 27.16 2.48
N GLN A 66 -10.59 27.26 3.53
CA GLN A 66 -10.74 28.31 4.56
C GLN A 66 -10.60 29.70 3.99
N LYS A 67 -9.71 29.93 3.00
CA LYS A 67 -9.52 31.20 2.32
C LYS A 67 -10.76 31.64 1.51
N GLY A 68 -11.71 30.74 1.28
CA GLY A 68 -13.02 31.11 0.69
C GLY A 68 -13.84 32.08 1.52
N TRP A 69 -13.47 32.29 2.79
CA TRP A 69 -14.02 33.34 3.65
C TRP A 69 -13.30 34.69 3.53
N LEU A 70 -12.15 34.74 2.85
CA LEU A 70 -11.43 36.00 2.63
C LEU A 70 -12.13 36.80 1.51
N PRO A 71 -12.00 38.16 1.52
CA PRO A 71 -12.45 39.00 0.42
C PRO A 71 -11.86 38.53 -0.91
N GLN A 72 -12.71 38.31 -1.91
CA GLN A 72 -12.30 38.02 -3.27
C GLN A 72 -12.13 39.31 -4.03
N ILE A 73 -10.91 39.61 -4.47
CA ILE A 73 -10.57 40.85 -5.17
C ILE A 73 -10.30 40.52 -6.63
N THR A 74 -11.02 41.16 -7.54
CA THR A 74 -10.83 41.01 -8.99
C THR A 74 -10.68 42.39 -9.65
N ALA A 75 -9.63 42.54 -10.46
CA ALA A 75 -9.44 43.67 -11.34
C ALA A 75 -9.94 43.31 -12.74
N SER A 76 -10.69 44.20 -13.37
CA SER A 76 -11.20 44.01 -14.71
C SER A 76 -11.10 45.31 -15.53
N ALA A 77 -10.78 45.18 -16.81
CA ALA A 77 -10.81 46.25 -17.78
C ALA A 77 -11.79 45.87 -18.88
N GLN A 78 -12.65 46.81 -19.23
CA GLN A 78 -13.67 46.63 -20.25
C GLN A 78 -13.71 47.84 -21.18
N ALA A 79 -13.74 47.56 -22.48
CA ALA A 79 -14.04 48.53 -23.53
C ALA A 79 -15.25 48.01 -24.30
N THR A 80 -16.25 48.84 -24.50
CA THR A 80 -17.48 48.48 -25.21
C THR A 80 -17.82 49.51 -26.25
N LEU A 81 -18.32 49.08 -27.40
CA LEU A 81 -18.96 49.94 -28.41
C LEU A 81 -20.43 49.57 -28.44
N GLN A 82 -21.28 50.55 -28.16
CA GLN A 82 -22.73 50.38 -28.08
C GLN A 82 -23.40 50.87 -29.38
N SER A 83 -24.39 50.12 -29.86
CA SER A 83 -25.20 50.52 -31.03
C SER A 83 -26.05 51.73 -30.77
N ASP A 84 -26.51 51.89 -29.52
CA ASP A 84 -27.30 53.04 -29.07
C ASP A 84 -26.93 53.42 -27.63
N VAL A 85 -27.12 54.69 -27.27
CA VAL A 85 -26.73 55.25 -25.99
C VAL A 85 -27.80 56.26 -25.51
N ALA A 86 -27.80 56.56 -24.22
CA ALA A 86 -28.71 57.59 -23.66
C ALA A 86 -28.44 58.96 -24.28
N GLN A 87 -29.47 59.54 -24.81
CA GLN A 87 -29.46 60.86 -25.43
C GLN A 87 -30.49 61.77 -24.76
N TRP A 88 -30.34 63.09 -24.94
CA TRP A 88 -31.33 64.05 -24.48
C TRP A 88 -32.55 63.94 -25.38
N PRO A 89 -33.80 64.17 -24.83
CA PRO A 89 -35.01 64.22 -25.62
C PRO A 89 -34.95 65.36 -26.69
N ASP A 90 -35.41 65.04 -27.90
CA ASP A 90 -35.35 65.97 -29.04
C ASP A 90 -36.01 67.30 -28.70
N ALA A 91 -37.14 67.30 -27.99
CA ALA A 91 -37.84 68.52 -27.57
C ALA A 91 -36.97 69.45 -26.71
N LEU A 92 -36.16 68.83 -25.79
CA LEU A 92 -35.26 69.61 -24.93
C LEU A 92 -34.01 70.08 -25.71
N THR A 93 -33.51 69.32 -26.64
CA THR A 93 -32.42 69.77 -27.50
C THR A 93 -32.81 70.90 -28.45
N GLN A 94 -34.02 70.83 -28.99
CA GLN A 94 -34.58 71.92 -29.82
C GLN A 94 -34.83 73.23 -28.99
N MET A 95 -35.36 73.12 -27.79
CA MET A 95 -35.55 74.25 -26.89
C MET A 95 -34.26 74.99 -26.50
N LEU A 96 -33.24 74.19 -26.13
CA LEU A 96 -31.88 74.68 -25.84
C LEU A 96 -31.24 75.39 -27.04
N ARG A 97 -31.42 74.88 -28.24
CA ARG A 97 -30.93 75.50 -29.48
C ARG A 97 -31.67 76.85 -29.74
N ALA A 98 -32.97 76.86 -29.51
CA ALA A 98 -33.77 78.09 -29.69
C ALA A 98 -33.41 79.19 -28.71
N THR A 99 -32.93 78.84 -27.50
CA THR A 99 -32.50 79.84 -26.46
C THR A 99 -31.03 80.22 -26.56
N GLY A 100 -30.27 79.71 -27.59
CA GLY A 100 -28.86 79.99 -27.76
C GLY A 100 -27.93 79.29 -26.76
N GLN A 101 -28.43 78.26 -26.03
CA GLN A 101 -27.66 77.53 -25.08
C GLN A 101 -26.96 76.34 -25.76
N THR A 102 -25.81 75.90 -25.16
CA THR A 102 -25.05 74.73 -25.64
C THR A 102 -25.82 73.44 -25.41
N VAL A 103 -26.08 72.71 -26.48
CA VAL A 103 -26.74 71.37 -26.41
C VAL A 103 -25.76 70.31 -25.91
N PRO A 104 -26.09 69.58 -24.86
CA PRO A 104 -25.28 68.49 -24.38
C PRO A 104 -25.13 67.35 -25.47
N GLN A 105 -23.94 66.80 -25.59
CA GLN A 105 -23.63 65.86 -26.68
C GLN A 105 -24.24 64.45 -26.56
N GLY A 106 -24.87 64.13 -25.40
CA GLY A 106 -25.30 62.79 -25.05
C GLY A 106 -24.12 61.87 -24.68
N MET A 107 -24.37 60.62 -24.37
CA MET A 107 -23.31 59.67 -24.04
C MET A 107 -22.53 59.26 -25.29
N ALA A 108 -21.24 58.94 -25.14
CA ALA A 108 -20.44 58.34 -26.20
C ALA A 108 -20.80 56.85 -26.39
N ARG A 109 -20.72 56.37 -27.63
CA ARG A 109 -20.97 54.95 -27.92
C ARG A 109 -19.82 54.09 -27.50
N ASP A 110 -18.59 54.60 -27.51
CA ASP A 110 -17.40 53.96 -26.96
C ASP A 110 -17.33 54.22 -25.46
N GLN A 111 -17.25 53.13 -24.69
CA GLN A 111 -17.25 53.19 -23.22
C GLN A 111 -16.10 52.37 -22.65
N TYR A 112 -15.49 52.89 -21.61
CA TYR A 112 -14.31 52.28 -21.00
C TYR A 112 -14.47 52.19 -19.49
N LYS A 113 -14.13 51.04 -18.91
CA LYS A 113 -14.24 50.79 -17.46
C LYS A 113 -13.06 50.02 -16.98
N LEU A 114 -12.25 50.59 -16.09
CA LEU A 114 -11.25 49.89 -15.30
C LEU A 114 -11.79 49.74 -13.89
N ALA A 115 -12.12 48.51 -13.49
CA ALA A 115 -12.84 48.26 -12.24
C ALA A 115 -12.05 47.36 -11.30
N LEU A 116 -12.13 47.64 -10.02
CA LEU A 116 -11.73 46.80 -8.91
C LEU A 116 -12.99 46.34 -8.18
N ASN A 117 -13.23 45.01 -8.15
CA ASN A 117 -14.38 44.44 -7.49
C ASN A 117 -13.88 43.67 -6.25
N LEU A 118 -14.58 43.84 -5.14
CA LEU A 118 -14.40 43.14 -3.89
C LEU A 118 -15.71 42.42 -3.56
N ASP A 119 -15.64 41.09 -3.37
CA ASP A 119 -16.78 40.28 -2.92
C ASP A 119 -16.40 39.59 -1.61
N GLN A 120 -17.12 39.90 -0.54
CA GLN A 120 -16.91 39.28 0.77
C GLN A 120 -18.08 38.39 1.12
N ARG A 121 -17.85 37.10 1.22
CA ARG A 121 -18.85 36.12 1.65
C ARG A 121 -19.19 36.34 3.11
N LEU A 122 -20.48 36.57 3.43
CA LEU A 122 -21.00 36.71 4.78
C LEU A 122 -21.72 35.47 5.27
N TYR A 123 -22.41 34.78 4.34
CA TYR A 123 -23.08 33.51 4.58
C TYR A 123 -23.09 32.68 3.31
N ASP A 124 -22.68 31.43 3.42
CA ASP A 124 -22.55 30.51 2.29
C ASP A 124 -23.48 29.29 2.35
N GLY A 125 -24.46 29.29 3.24
CA GLY A 125 -25.33 28.13 3.45
C GLY A 125 -24.64 26.92 4.10
N GLY A 126 -23.40 27.08 4.57
CA GLY A 126 -22.57 26.00 5.14
C GLY A 126 -21.76 25.27 4.09
N HIS A 127 -21.64 25.82 2.88
CA HIS A 127 -20.97 25.17 1.74
C HIS A 127 -19.49 24.90 2.00
N ILE A 128 -18.72 25.90 2.46
CA ILE A 128 -17.28 25.74 2.79
C ILE A 128 -17.08 24.68 3.89
N ARG A 129 -17.94 24.67 4.91
CA ARG A 129 -17.88 23.67 5.97
C ARG A 129 -18.12 22.25 5.44
N ALA A 130 -19.12 22.09 4.56
CA ALA A 130 -19.43 20.81 3.94
C ALA A 130 -18.32 20.36 2.97
N GLN A 131 -17.74 21.29 2.18
CA GLN A 131 -16.59 20.99 1.33
C GLN A 131 -15.38 20.51 2.12
N LYS A 132 -15.08 21.13 3.27
CA LYS A 132 -14.01 20.66 4.18
C LYS A 132 -14.28 19.26 4.68
N ALA A 133 -15.52 18.96 5.09
CA ALA A 133 -15.89 17.62 5.56
C ALA A 133 -15.77 16.55 4.44
N VAL A 134 -16.07 16.92 3.19
CA VAL A 134 -15.83 16.04 2.02
C VAL A 134 -14.35 15.84 1.80
N ALA A 135 -13.52 16.89 1.83
CA ALA A 135 -12.06 16.79 1.64
C ALA A 135 -11.41 15.92 2.71
N GLN A 136 -11.82 16.04 3.97
CA GLN A 136 -11.35 15.18 5.07
C GLN A 136 -11.75 13.71 4.87
N ALA A 137 -13.00 13.46 4.50
CA ALA A 137 -13.48 12.10 4.25
C ALA A 137 -12.80 11.48 3.03
N ASP A 138 -12.51 12.26 1.98
CA ASP A 138 -11.78 11.80 0.79
C ASP A 138 -10.32 11.45 1.13
N ALA A 139 -9.63 12.28 1.90
CA ALA A 139 -8.28 11.99 2.40
C ALA A 139 -8.27 10.70 3.26
N HIS A 140 -9.31 10.49 4.08
CA HIS A 140 -9.44 9.26 4.86
C HIS A 140 -9.63 8.02 3.97
N VAL A 141 -10.43 8.11 2.89
CA VAL A 141 -10.55 7.02 1.90
C VAL A 141 -9.20 6.69 1.28
N GLN A 142 -8.42 7.71 0.85
CA GLN A 142 -7.08 7.49 0.26
C GLN A 142 -6.11 6.87 1.27
N GLN A 143 -6.19 7.22 2.56
CA GLN A 143 -5.40 6.57 3.62
C GLN A 143 -5.76 5.10 3.78
N GLN A 144 -7.05 4.75 3.76
CA GLN A 144 -7.51 3.36 3.82
C GLN A 144 -7.14 2.57 2.57
N GLU A 145 -7.17 3.17 1.38
CA GLU A 145 -6.68 2.55 0.14
C GLU A 145 -5.18 2.24 0.23
N THR A 146 -4.39 3.15 0.80
CA THR A 146 -2.97 2.91 1.06
C THR A 146 -2.76 1.78 2.06
N ALA A 147 -3.56 1.70 3.12
CA ALA A 147 -3.51 0.61 4.11
C ALA A 147 -3.82 -0.75 3.48
N VAL A 148 -4.83 -0.84 2.59
CA VAL A 148 -5.15 -2.05 1.82
C VAL A 148 -3.97 -2.47 0.94
N GLN A 149 -3.34 -1.52 0.26
CA GLN A 149 -2.18 -1.81 -0.60
C GLN A 149 -0.95 -2.27 0.21
N LEU A 150 -0.71 -1.67 1.38
CA LEU A 150 0.35 -2.10 2.29
C LEU A 150 0.08 -3.51 2.83
N TYR A 151 -1.18 -3.81 3.17
CA TYR A 151 -1.56 -5.14 3.62
C TYR A 151 -1.29 -6.22 2.56
N ALA A 152 -1.49 -5.92 1.28
CA ALA A 152 -1.19 -6.86 0.20
C ALA A 152 0.32 -7.21 0.08
N LEU A 153 1.23 -6.43 0.70
CA LEU A 153 2.65 -6.76 0.76
C LEU A 153 2.92 -7.98 1.62
N ARG A 154 2.11 -8.26 2.65
CA ARG A 154 2.28 -9.43 3.53
C ARG A 154 2.37 -10.71 2.71
N GLN A 155 1.47 -10.91 1.76
CA GLN A 155 1.49 -12.09 0.90
C GLN A 155 2.78 -12.21 0.06
N ARG A 156 3.35 -11.09 -0.39
CA ARG A 156 4.63 -11.11 -1.12
C ARG A 156 5.80 -11.48 -0.22
N VAL A 157 5.83 -10.95 0.98
CA VAL A 157 6.83 -11.29 2.01
C VAL A 157 6.70 -12.77 2.38
N ASP A 158 5.48 -13.29 2.60
CA ASP A 158 5.22 -14.70 2.88
C ASP A 158 5.81 -15.62 1.80
N ASN A 159 5.52 -15.30 0.53
CA ASN A 159 6.03 -16.10 -0.59
C ASN A 159 7.56 -16.14 -0.66
N LEU A 160 8.24 -15.02 -0.36
CA LEU A 160 9.70 -14.97 -0.31
C LEU A 160 10.24 -15.72 0.90
N PHE A 161 9.65 -15.51 2.07
CA PHE A 161 10.06 -16.12 3.33
C PHE A 161 9.93 -17.65 3.28
N PHE A 162 8.76 -18.17 2.95
CA PHE A 162 8.52 -19.60 2.80
C PHE A 162 9.30 -20.20 1.61
N GLY A 163 9.53 -19.41 0.56
CA GLY A 163 10.40 -19.80 -0.55
C GLY A 163 11.84 -20.07 -0.11
N ILE A 164 12.41 -19.22 0.76
CA ILE A 164 13.75 -19.43 1.33
C ILE A 164 13.77 -20.69 2.20
N LEU A 165 12.80 -20.85 3.09
CA LEU A 165 12.70 -22.03 3.96
C LEU A 165 12.59 -23.33 3.15
N LEU A 166 11.84 -23.33 2.05
CA LEU A 166 11.71 -24.48 1.16
C LEU A 166 13.05 -24.85 0.51
N VAL A 167 13.80 -23.85 0.05
CA VAL A 167 15.11 -24.08 -0.56
C VAL A 167 16.11 -24.55 0.49
N ASP A 168 16.05 -24.08 1.74
CA ASP A 168 16.86 -24.55 2.84
C ASP A 168 16.60 -26.03 3.13
N GLU A 169 15.35 -26.44 3.26
CA GLU A 169 14.97 -27.87 3.41
C GLU A 169 15.44 -28.74 2.22
N GLN A 170 15.35 -28.20 1.00
CA GLN A 170 15.86 -28.94 -0.18
C GLN A 170 17.39 -29.09 -0.17
N LEU A 171 18.11 -28.07 0.32
CA LEU A 171 19.56 -28.14 0.50
C LEU A 171 19.95 -29.18 1.56
N ASP A 172 19.21 -29.26 2.66
CA ASP A 172 19.44 -30.24 3.72
C ASP A 172 19.19 -31.68 3.23
N ASN A 173 18.07 -31.88 2.50
CA ASN A 173 17.78 -33.17 1.87
C ASN A 173 18.87 -33.57 0.84
N ASN A 174 19.30 -32.62 0.00
CA ASN A 174 20.38 -32.86 -0.97
C ASN A 174 21.72 -33.18 -0.30
N THR A 175 22.03 -32.54 0.83
CA THR A 175 23.23 -32.84 1.62
C THR A 175 23.20 -34.29 2.16
N LEU A 176 22.02 -34.70 2.64
CA LEU A 176 21.82 -36.08 3.07
C LEU A 176 22.01 -37.07 1.90
N LEU A 177 21.43 -36.80 0.73
CA LEU A 177 21.59 -37.60 -0.48
C LEU A 177 23.07 -37.71 -0.88
N GLN A 178 23.82 -36.61 -0.91
CA GLN A 178 25.25 -36.60 -1.20
C GLN A 178 26.05 -37.47 -0.21
N THR A 179 25.68 -37.41 1.09
CA THR A 179 26.32 -38.24 2.13
C THR A 179 26.07 -39.73 1.87
N LEU A 180 24.81 -40.12 1.60
CA LEU A 180 24.45 -41.49 1.29
C LEU A 180 25.15 -42.00 0.04
N LEU A 181 25.23 -41.19 -1.02
CA LEU A 181 25.97 -41.54 -2.25
C LEU A 181 27.47 -41.71 -1.98
N ALA A 182 28.10 -40.82 -1.19
CA ALA A 182 29.51 -40.91 -0.84
C ALA A 182 29.84 -42.17 -0.02
N ASP A 183 28.95 -42.53 0.92
CA ASP A 183 29.12 -43.75 1.72
C ASP A 183 29.01 -45.01 0.86
N ASN A 184 28.03 -45.06 -0.05
CA ASN A 184 27.89 -46.22 -0.99
C ASN A 184 29.05 -46.28 -1.97
N VAL A 185 29.57 -45.15 -2.50
CA VAL A 185 30.78 -45.12 -3.33
C VAL A 185 31.97 -45.71 -2.57
N ARG A 186 32.17 -45.34 -1.29
CA ARG A 186 33.25 -45.85 -0.44
C ARG A 186 33.17 -47.36 -0.27
N GLN A 187 31.99 -47.88 0.07
CA GLN A 187 31.74 -49.31 0.28
C GLN A 187 31.96 -50.11 -1.02
N LEU A 188 31.41 -49.62 -2.16
CA LEU A 188 31.60 -50.29 -3.44
C LEU A 188 33.03 -50.23 -3.94
N THR A 189 33.79 -49.16 -3.70
CA THR A 189 35.23 -49.10 -4.05
C THR A 189 36.02 -50.17 -3.31
N ALA A 190 35.73 -50.35 -2.00
CA ALA A 190 36.37 -51.46 -1.24
C ALA A 190 35.95 -52.84 -1.76
N ALA A 191 34.68 -53.03 -2.16
CA ALA A 191 34.22 -54.31 -2.76
C ALA A 191 34.85 -54.57 -4.13
N VAL A 192 35.09 -53.57 -4.97
CA VAL A 192 35.83 -53.68 -6.25
C VAL A 192 37.25 -54.05 -5.98
N GLN A 193 37.95 -53.48 -5.01
CA GLN A 193 39.30 -53.83 -4.60
C GLN A 193 39.39 -55.26 -4.09
N ALA A 194 38.37 -55.79 -3.45
CA ALA A 194 38.24 -57.14 -3.00
C ALA A 194 37.79 -58.12 -4.11
N GLY A 195 37.53 -57.62 -5.33
CA GLY A 195 37.10 -58.47 -6.47
C GLY A 195 35.63 -58.92 -6.40
N THR A 196 34.82 -58.35 -5.51
CA THR A 196 33.43 -58.77 -5.29
C THR A 196 32.41 -57.86 -5.96
N ALA A 197 32.81 -56.71 -6.54
CA ALA A 197 31.94 -55.77 -7.26
C ALA A 197 32.57 -55.27 -8.57
N VAL A 198 31.78 -54.72 -9.47
CA VAL A 198 32.19 -54.22 -10.79
C VAL A 198 32.43 -52.71 -10.72
N GLU A 199 33.51 -52.22 -11.34
CA GLU A 199 33.92 -50.82 -11.34
C GLU A 199 32.82 -49.87 -11.91
N SER A 200 32.04 -50.34 -12.90
CA SER A 200 30.94 -49.57 -13.48
C SER A 200 29.90 -49.14 -12.45
N HIS A 201 29.68 -49.90 -11.38
CA HIS A 201 28.77 -49.53 -10.28
C HIS A 201 29.29 -48.34 -9.50
N VAL A 202 30.61 -48.25 -9.27
CA VAL A 202 31.24 -47.08 -8.61
C VAL A 202 31.10 -45.83 -9.48
N ILE A 203 31.39 -45.93 -10.78
CA ILE A 203 31.29 -44.84 -11.74
C ILE A 203 29.84 -44.29 -11.81
N THR A 204 28.86 -45.19 -11.82
CA THR A 204 27.42 -44.79 -11.83
C THR A 204 27.04 -43.98 -10.60
N LEU A 205 27.45 -44.41 -9.39
CA LEU A 205 27.15 -43.62 -8.16
C LEU A 205 27.97 -42.34 -8.08
N GLN A 206 29.18 -42.29 -8.61
CA GLN A 206 29.95 -41.06 -8.71
C GLN A 206 29.28 -40.05 -9.65
N ALA A 207 28.72 -40.47 -10.79
CA ALA A 207 27.99 -39.61 -11.70
C ALA A 207 26.75 -39.00 -11.03
N GLU A 208 25.98 -39.79 -10.27
CA GLU A 208 24.81 -39.25 -9.52
C GLU A 208 25.25 -38.34 -8.39
N ARG A 209 26.40 -38.56 -7.74
CA ARG A 209 26.93 -37.60 -6.75
C ARG A 209 27.24 -36.24 -7.38
N VAL A 210 27.90 -36.23 -8.56
CA VAL A 210 28.17 -34.98 -9.29
C VAL A 210 26.87 -34.26 -9.65
N LYS A 211 25.83 -34.97 -10.06
CA LYS A 211 24.52 -34.42 -10.35
C LYS A 211 23.85 -33.84 -9.10
N ALA A 212 23.96 -34.47 -7.94
CA ALA A 212 23.48 -33.90 -6.67
C ALA A 212 24.27 -32.65 -6.27
N GLU A 213 25.60 -32.61 -6.51
CA GLU A 213 26.40 -31.37 -6.31
C GLU A 213 25.96 -30.24 -7.23
N GLN A 214 25.65 -30.50 -8.52
CA GLN A 214 25.09 -29.51 -9.44
C GLN A 214 23.72 -28.96 -8.96
N THR A 215 22.87 -29.85 -8.45
CA THR A 215 21.59 -29.49 -7.85
C THR A 215 21.79 -28.56 -6.65
N ALA A 216 22.75 -28.86 -5.75
CA ALA A 216 23.09 -28.00 -4.63
C ALA A 216 23.56 -26.59 -5.05
N LEU A 217 24.34 -26.50 -6.13
CA LEU A 217 24.76 -25.19 -6.68
C LEU A 217 23.56 -24.39 -7.17
N SER A 218 22.63 -25.02 -7.89
CA SER A 218 21.40 -24.36 -8.35
C SER A 218 20.54 -23.90 -7.19
N LEU A 219 20.33 -24.72 -6.17
CA LEU A 219 19.56 -24.38 -4.97
C LEU A 219 20.19 -23.21 -4.19
N ARG A 220 21.53 -23.19 -4.05
CA ARG A 220 22.25 -22.07 -3.41
C ARG A 220 22.06 -20.76 -4.17
N ALA A 221 22.11 -20.79 -5.50
CA ALA A 221 21.86 -19.62 -6.33
C ALA A 221 20.41 -19.11 -6.18
N GLN A 222 19.44 -20.03 -6.15
CA GLN A 222 18.03 -19.70 -5.91
C GLN A 222 17.81 -19.10 -4.52
N ARG A 223 18.39 -19.70 -3.48
CA ARG A 223 18.38 -19.19 -2.11
C ARG A 223 18.89 -17.75 -2.05
N HIS A 224 20.07 -17.51 -2.60
CA HIS A 224 20.68 -16.18 -2.62
C HIS A 224 19.79 -15.14 -3.34
N SER A 225 19.16 -15.52 -4.47
CA SER A 225 18.22 -14.65 -5.18
C SER A 225 17.02 -14.27 -4.31
N LEU A 226 16.39 -15.25 -3.64
CA LEU A 226 15.26 -15.01 -2.75
C LEU A 226 15.64 -14.14 -1.54
N GLN A 227 16.83 -14.39 -0.95
CA GLN A 227 17.34 -13.57 0.15
C GLN A 227 17.57 -12.11 -0.25
N ARG A 228 18.14 -11.86 -1.43
CA ARG A 228 18.29 -10.50 -1.96
C ARG A 228 16.95 -9.79 -2.16
N LEU A 229 15.96 -10.51 -2.69
CA LEU A 229 14.61 -9.95 -2.87
C LEU A 229 13.98 -9.62 -1.52
N LEU A 230 14.03 -10.52 -0.55
CA LEU A 230 13.49 -10.28 0.79
C LEU A 230 14.22 -9.12 1.48
N ALA A 231 15.56 -9.08 1.43
CA ALA A 231 16.37 -8.00 1.97
C ALA A 231 15.97 -6.62 1.38
N ALA A 232 15.75 -6.55 0.06
CA ALA A 232 15.28 -5.34 -0.62
C ALA A 232 13.88 -4.91 -0.15
N PHE A 233 12.95 -5.86 0.07
CA PHE A 233 11.61 -5.56 0.57
C PHE A 233 11.61 -5.01 1.99
N ILE A 234 12.43 -5.59 2.88
CA ILE A 234 12.46 -5.22 4.31
C ILE A 234 13.48 -4.10 4.63
N GLY A 235 14.26 -3.65 3.62
CA GLY A 235 15.26 -2.60 3.80
C GLY A 235 16.43 -3.00 4.70
N ARG A 236 16.81 -4.28 4.66
CA ARG A 236 17.92 -4.83 5.42
C ARG A 236 19.06 -5.31 4.53
N SER A 237 20.23 -5.55 5.11
CA SER A 237 21.34 -6.15 4.39
C SER A 237 21.13 -7.64 4.16
N GLU A 238 21.74 -8.20 3.11
CA GLU A 238 21.67 -9.65 2.82
C GLU A 238 22.20 -10.50 3.99
N SER A 239 23.17 -9.99 4.75
CA SER A 239 23.74 -10.67 5.91
C SER A 239 22.74 -10.84 7.07
N GLU A 240 21.73 -9.98 7.18
CA GLU A 240 20.70 -10.04 8.22
C GLU A 240 19.59 -11.06 7.86
N VAL A 241 19.44 -11.41 6.57
CA VAL A 241 18.42 -12.34 6.05
C VAL A 241 18.97 -13.77 5.93
N GLN A 242 20.17 -14.06 6.43
CA GLN A 242 20.81 -15.37 6.28
C GLN A 242 20.13 -16.48 7.07
N GLN A 243 19.54 -16.17 8.23
CA GLN A 243 18.89 -17.15 9.10
C GLN A 243 17.47 -16.69 9.38
N LEU A 244 16.51 -17.44 8.87
CA LEU A 244 15.08 -17.24 9.12
C LEU A 244 14.63 -18.24 10.21
N GLU A 245 13.77 -17.76 11.12
CA GLU A 245 13.13 -18.64 12.09
C GLU A 245 11.94 -19.33 11.43
N CYS A 246 11.90 -20.68 11.48
CA CYS A 246 10.74 -21.41 10.99
C CYS A 246 9.52 -21.03 11.85
N PRO A 247 8.46 -20.46 11.26
CA PRO A 247 7.33 -19.98 12.04
C PRO A 247 6.56 -21.13 12.67
N LYS A 248 6.05 -20.92 13.89
CA LYS A 248 5.21 -21.89 14.59
C LYS A 248 3.83 -21.94 13.97
N PRO A 249 3.15 -23.10 13.96
CA PRO A 249 1.79 -23.20 13.47
C PRO A 249 0.87 -22.22 14.20
N ALA A 250 0.31 -21.26 13.48
CA ALA A 250 -0.67 -20.32 14.03
C ALA A 250 -2.01 -21.04 14.23
N ALA A 251 -2.58 -20.97 15.45
CA ALA A 251 -3.92 -21.44 15.69
C ALA A 251 -4.92 -20.37 15.28
N VAL A 252 -5.68 -20.59 14.22
CA VAL A 252 -6.81 -19.72 13.85
C VAL A 252 -8.04 -20.21 14.59
N SER A 253 -8.53 -19.44 15.57
CA SER A 253 -9.62 -19.88 16.47
C SER A 253 -11.01 -19.47 16.04
N ARG A 254 -11.17 -18.47 15.15
CA ARG A 254 -12.46 -17.98 14.63
C ARG A 254 -12.35 -17.48 13.19
N LEU A 255 -13.41 -17.73 12.40
CA LEU A 255 -13.51 -17.28 11.00
C LEU A 255 -14.06 -15.83 10.87
N GLU A 256 -13.66 -14.93 11.77
CA GLU A 256 -14.04 -13.51 11.67
C GLU A 256 -13.05 -12.76 10.77
N ILE A 257 -13.58 -11.95 9.86
CA ILE A 257 -12.78 -11.21 8.88
C ILE A 257 -12.53 -9.79 9.42
N HIS A 258 -11.26 -9.45 9.68
CA HIS A 258 -10.81 -8.13 10.16
C HIS A 258 -9.95 -7.39 9.13
N ARG A 259 -10.17 -7.63 7.87
CA ARG A 259 -9.41 -7.09 6.74
C ARG A 259 -9.53 -5.56 6.64
N PRO A 260 -8.44 -4.82 6.29
CA PRO A 260 -8.45 -3.36 6.12
C PRO A 260 -9.40 -2.90 5.01
N GLU A 261 -9.75 -3.77 4.06
CA GLU A 261 -10.75 -3.47 3.03
C GLU A 261 -12.13 -3.17 3.63
N LEU A 262 -12.48 -3.75 4.79
CA LEU A 262 -13.75 -3.43 5.46
C LEU A 262 -13.76 -1.98 5.95
N ALA A 263 -12.64 -1.50 6.52
CA ALA A 263 -12.50 -0.10 6.92
C ALA A 263 -12.53 0.85 5.71
N LEU A 264 -12.02 0.42 4.55
CA LEU A 264 -12.13 1.17 3.30
C LEU A 264 -13.60 1.32 2.85
N PHE A 265 -14.42 0.26 2.91
CA PHE A 265 -15.85 0.35 2.59
C PHE A 265 -16.58 1.29 3.56
N ASP A 266 -16.24 1.28 4.84
CA ASP A 266 -16.81 2.18 5.84
C ASP A 266 -16.39 3.64 5.59
N ALA A 267 -15.13 3.90 5.23
CA ALA A 267 -14.64 5.22 4.84
C ALA A 267 -15.34 5.74 3.58
N ARG A 268 -15.56 4.90 2.56
CA ARG A 268 -16.31 5.25 1.35
C ARG A 268 -17.77 5.57 1.65
N ALA A 269 -18.41 4.84 2.53
CA ALA A 269 -19.77 5.14 2.98
C ALA A 269 -19.82 6.51 3.67
N ALA A 270 -18.88 6.80 4.57
CA ALA A 270 -18.78 8.09 5.24
C ALA A 270 -18.54 9.25 4.24
N LEU A 271 -17.71 9.04 3.22
CA LEU A 271 -17.52 10.05 2.16
C LEU A 271 -18.82 10.35 1.41
N LEU A 272 -19.62 9.33 1.07
CA LEU A 272 -20.92 9.51 0.42
C LEU A 272 -21.88 10.28 1.31
N ASP A 273 -21.85 10.08 2.63
CA ASP A 273 -22.64 10.83 3.59
C ASP A 273 -22.23 12.33 3.62
N ARG A 274 -20.92 12.63 3.55
CA ARG A 274 -20.45 14.02 3.47
C ARG A 274 -20.81 14.67 2.13
N ARG A 275 -20.81 13.93 1.03
CA ARG A 275 -21.27 14.41 -0.28
C ARG A 275 -22.77 14.70 -0.28
N ASP A 276 -23.60 13.90 0.40
CA ASP A 276 -25.02 14.19 0.56
C ASP A 276 -25.23 15.48 1.38
N GLN A 277 -24.48 15.69 2.47
CA GLN A 277 -24.49 16.93 3.24
C GLN A 277 -24.06 18.13 2.39
N LEU A 278 -23.05 17.99 1.55
CA LEU A 278 -22.63 19.06 0.62
C LEU A 278 -23.72 19.36 -0.41
N LEU A 279 -24.37 18.35 -0.97
CA LEU A 279 -25.50 18.52 -1.89
C LEU A 279 -26.64 19.33 -1.25
N HIS A 280 -26.94 19.10 0.02
CA HIS A 280 -27.95 19.88 0.75
C HIS A 280 -27.62 21.37 0.82
N THR A 281 -26.34 21.78 0.81
CA THR A 281 -25.96 23.19 0.87
C THR A 281 -26.29 23.94 -0.41
N THR A 282 -26.40 23.25 -1.56
CA THR A 282 -26.75 23.87 -2.84
C THR A 282 -28.18 24.44 -2.87
N LEU A 283 -29.07 23.98 -1.98
CA LEU A 283 -30.45 24.44 -1.83
C LEU A 283 -30.56 25.65 -0.92
N ARG A 284 -29.47 26.12 -0.30
CA ARG A 284 -29.49 27.24 0.63
C ARG A 284 -29.04 28.52 -0.07
N PRO A 285 -29.60 29.68 0.32
CA PRO A 285 -29.13 30.96 -0.19
C PRO A 285 -27.70 31.25 0.30
N SER A 286 -26.99 32.10 -0.42
CA SER A 286 -25.73 32.70 -0.01
C SER A 286 -25.89 34.21 0.08
N VAL A 287 -25.15 34.86 0.99
CA VAL A 287 -25.15 36.31 1.20
C VAL A 287 -23.72 36.80 1.13
N SER A 288 -23.47 37.82 0.32
CA SER A 288 -22.18 38.49 0.22
C SER A 288 -22.33 40.00 0.31
N ALA A 289 -21.35 40.66 0.91
CA ALA A 289 -21.14 42.10 0.76
C ALA A 289 -20.23 42.31 -0.46
N PHE A 290 -20.53 43.30 -1.26
CA PHE A 290 -19.70 43.64 -2.39
C PHE A 290 -19.36 45.11 -2.42
N ALA A 291 -18.17 45.43 -2.93
CA ALA A 291 -17.76 46.78 -3.25
C ALA A 291 -17.16 46.79 -4.65
N GLN A 292 -17.50 47.78 -5.44
CA GLN A 292 -16.91 47.98 -6.76
C GLN A 292 -16.44 49.43 -6.84
N GLY A 293 -15.16 49.64 -7.15
CA GLY A 293 -14.62 50.91 -7.55
C GLY A 293 -14.22 50.85 -9.02
N TRP A 294 -14.51 51.91 -9.79
CA TRP A 294 -14.04 51.97 -11.17
C TRP A 294 -13.66 53.37 -11.60
N TYR A 295 -12.68 53.44 -12.51
CA TYR A 295 -12.31 54.60 -13.25
C TYR A 295 -12.67 54.38 -14.71
N GLY A 296 -13.45 55.29 -15.28
CA GLY A 296 -13.94 55.12 -16.65
C GLY A 296 -15.01 56.11 -17.05
N TYR A 297 -15.59 55.82 -18.21
CA TYR A 297 -16.71 56.54 -18.79
C TYR A 297 -17.70 55.50 -19.35
N PRO A 298 -19.00 55.54 -19.03
CA PRO A 298 -19.61 56.50 -18.13
C PRO A 298 -19.38 56.18 -16.66
N GLY A 299 -19.55 57.18 -15.81
CA GLY A 299 -19.61 57.08 -14.34
C GLY A 299 -21.02 56.84 -13.83
N LEU A 300 -21.23 57.12 -12.53
CA LEU A 300 -22.56 57.03 -11.88
C LEU A 300 -23.42 58.23 -12.18
N ASN A 301 -22.82 59.40 -12.44
CA ASN A 301 -23.57 60.60 -12.75
C ASN A 301 -23.77 60.72 -14.28
N LEU A 302 -24.78 60.04 -14.78
CA LEU A 302 -25.08 59.96 -16.21
C LEU A 302 -25.34 61.33 -16.83
N PHE A 303 -25.94 62.28 -16.08
CA PHE A 303 -26.22 63.65 -16.58
C PHE A 303 -24.93 64.46 -16.78
N ASP A 304 -23.98 64.38 -15.85
CA ASP A 304 -22.68 65.03 -15.99
C ASP A 304 -21.88 64.41 -17.13
N ASP A 305 -21.94 63.07 -17.28
CA ASP A 305 -21.27 62.32 -18.34
C ASP A 305 -21.83 62.63 -19.74
N MET A 306 -23.15 62.82 -19.88
CA MET A 306 -23.77 63.28 -21.13
C MET A 306 -23.37 64.71 -21.51
N TYR A 307 -23.05 65.53 -20.48
CA TYR A 307 -22.67 66.93 -20.69
C TYR A 307 -21.19 67.12 -21.01
N ARG A 308 -20.31 66.38 -20.26
CA ARG A 308 -18.85 66.63 -20.30
C ARG A 308 -18.01 65.52 -20.90
N ARG A 309 -18.52 64.26 -21.07
CA ARG A 309 -17.83 63.09 -21.58
C ARG A 309 -16.41 62.90 -20.98
N ARG A 310 -16.31 62.88 -19.65
CA ARG A 310 -15.03 62.76 -18.96
C ARG A 310 -14.95 61.46 -18.15
N TRP A 311 -13.74 60.97 -18.00
CA TRP A 311 -13.48 59.87 -17.11
C TRP A 311 -13.68 60.30 -15.66
N SER A 312 -14.34 59.47 -14.87
CA SER A 312 -14.65 59.70 -13.46
C SER A 312 -14.31 58.51 -12.59
N VAL A 313 -13.98 58.77 -11.32
CA VAL A 313 -13.85 57.73 -10.30
C VAL A 313 -15.20 57.51 -9.68
N ASN A 314 -15.61 56.25 -9.60
CA ASN A 314 -16.91 55.85 -9.09
C ASN A 314 -16.79 54.73 -8.09
N ALA A 315 -17.66 54.61 -7.09
CA ALA A 315 -17.71 53.52 -6.14
C ALA A 315 -19.16 53.13 -5.86
N LEU A 316 -19.34 51.83 -5.66
CA LEU A 316 -20.63 51.23 -5.34
C LEU A 316 -20.40 50.17 -4.28
N VAL A 317 -21.17 50.14 -3.22
CA VAL A 317 -21.16 49.15 -2.17
C VAL A 317 -22.57 48.62 -1.94
N GLY A 318 -22.67 47.34 -1.56
CA GLY A 318 -23.98 46.75 -1.32
C GLY A 318 -23.88 45.34 -0.71
N VAL A 319 -25.04 44.77 -0.44
CA VAL A 319 -25.22 43.40 -0.01
C VAL A 319 -26.03 42.68 -1.08
N ARG A 320 -25.60 41.47 -1.42
CA ARG A 320 -26.26 40.61 -2.42
C ARG A 320 -26.62 39.29 -1.78
N ALA A 321 -27.89 38.91 -1.87
CA ALA A 321 -28.37 37.58 -1.56
C ALA A 321 -28.65 36.82 -2.86
N VAL A 322 -28.09 35.62 -3.00
CA VAL A 322 -28.31 34.80 -4.19
C VAL A 322 -28.85 33.43 -3.74
N TRP A 323 -29.99 33.05 -4.32
CA TRP A 323 -30.61 31.74 -4.11
C TRP A 323 -30.81 31.05 -5.46
N ASN A 324 -30.08 29.94 -5.65
CA ASN A 324 -30.17 29.19 -6.89
C ASN A 324 -31.36 28.21 -6.85
N LEU A 325 -32.52 28.66 -7.28
CA LEU A 325 -33.75 27.85 -7.31
C LEU A 325 -33.67 26.71 -8.34
N SER A 326 -32.87 26.83 -9.40
CA SER A 326 -32.70 25.74 -10.38
C SER A 326 -31.99 24.52 -9.82
N ALA A 327 -31.28 24.64 -8.70
CA ALA A 327 -30.70 23.51 -7.98
C ALA A 327 -31.77 22.49 -7.54
N PHE A 328 -33.02 22.91 -7.31
CA PHE A 328 -34.12 22.00 -6.98
C PHE A 328 -34.49 21.06 -8.13
N TYR A 329 -34.18 21.41 -9.40
CA TYR A 329 -34.51 20.58 -10.55
C TYR A 329 -33.68 19.28 -10.59
N THR A 330 -32.41 19.36 -10.22
CA THR A 330 -31.49 18.21 -10.28
C THR A 330 -31.34 17.49 -8.92
N TYR A 331 -31.65 18.18 -7.82
CA TYR A 331 -31.41 17.71 -6.46
C TYR A 331 -31.93 16.28 -6.20
N ARG A 332 -33.18 15.99 -6.62
CA ARG A 332 -33.77 14.65 -6.43
C ARG A 332 -32.96 13.56 -7.13
N ASN A 333 -32.54 13.83 -8.37
CA ASN A 333 -31.75 12.89 -9.14
C ASN A 333 -30.33 12.74 -8.59
N ASP A 334 -29.69 13.85 -8.16
CA ASP A 334 -28.35 13.81 -7.57
C ASP A 334 -28.35 13.05 -6.25
N ARG A 335 -29.37 13.22 -5.42
CA ARG A 335 -29.56 12.42 -4.20
C ARG A 335 -29.83 10.96 -4.50
N ALA A 336 -30.63 10.64 -5.53
CA ALA A 336 -30.84 9.26 -5.97
C ALA A 336 -29.55 8.60 -6.46
N ARG A 337 -28.67 9.34 -7.16
CA ARG A 337 -27.33 8.87 -7.57
C ARG A 337 -26.45 8.54 -6.36
N LEU A 338 -26.45 9.38 -5.32
CA LEU A 338 -25.71 9.11 -4.08
C LEU A 338 -26.26 7.86 -3.36
N ALA A 339 -27.60 7.70 -3.31
CA ALA A 339 -28.22 6.52 -2.75
C ALA A 339 -27.86 5.24 -3.54
N ALA A 340 -27.81 5.32 -4.87
CA ALA A 340 -27.35 4.21 -5.71
C ALA A 340 -25.86 3.89 -5.46
N ALA A 341 -25.00 4.90 -5.35
CA ALA A 341 -23.57 4.73 -5.03
C ALA A 341 -23.36 4.08 -3.64
N ARG A 342 -24.19 4.41 -2.63
CA ARG A 342 -24.18 3.71 -1.33
C ARG A 342 -24.51 2.24 -1.47
N ARG A 343 -25.57 1.91 -2.20
CA ARG A 343 -25.94 0.50 -2.45
C ARG A 343 -24.86 -0.25 -3.20
N GLN A 344 -24.21 0.39 -4.18
CA GLN A 344 -23.04 -0.20 -4.87
C GLN A 344 -21.89 -0.50 -3.91
N ASN A 345 -21.60 0.41 -2.96
CA ASN A 345 -20.58 0.18 -1.94
C ASN A 345 -20.95 -0.97 -0.98
N GLU A 346 -22.24 -1.07 -0.60
CA GLU A 346 -22.74 -2.18 0.23
C GLU A 346 -22.61 -3.52 -0.50
N VAL A 347 -23.06 -3.60 -1.77
CA VAL A 347 -22.93 -4.82 -2.59
C VAL A 347 -21.44 -5.19 -2.77
N ALA A 348 -20.55 -4.21 -3.01
CA ALA A 348 -19.13 -4.47 -3.11
C ALA A 348 -18.54 -5.04 -1.80
N ARG A 349 -19.00 -4.55 -0.64
CA ARG A 349 -18.64 -5.09 0.69
C ARG A 349 -19.13 -6.51 0.88
N GLU A 350 -20.37 -6.81 0.47
CA GLU A 350 -20.93 -8.16 0.54
C GLU A 350 -20.17 -9.14 -0.37
N VAL A 351 -19.88 -8.74 -1.62
CA VAL A 351 -19.06 -9.53 -2.55
C VAL A 351 -17.67 -9.78 -1.98
N PHE A 352 -17.05 -8.77 -1.39
CA PHE A 352 -15.75 -8.93 -0.74
C PHE A 352 -15.83 -9.97 0.39
N ARG A 353 -16.79 -9.84 1.31
CA ARG A 353 -16.96 -10.80 2.41
C ARG A 353 -17.23 -12.21 1.91
N PHE A 354 -18.08 -12.35 0.92
CA PHE A 354 -18.38 -13.65 0.30
C PHE A 354 -17.12 -14.31 -0.28
N ASN A 355 -16.33 -13.57 -1.04
CA ASN A 355 -15.09 -14.06 -1.63
C ASN A 355 -14.06 -14.44 -0.55
N GLN A 356 -13.91 -13.63 0.51
CA GLN A 356 -13.03 -13.97 1.63
C GLN A 356 -13.47 -15.22 2.37
N THR A 357 -14.78 -15.44 2.54
CA THR A 357 -15.31 -16.66 3.16
C THR A 357 -15.01 -17.88 2.30
N LEU A 358 -15.22 -17.78 0.96
CA LEU A 358 -14.88 -18.89 0.04
C LEU A 358 -13.38 -19.20 0.09
N GLN A 359 -12.53 -18.16 0.07
CA GLN A 359 -11.08 -18.34 0.15
C GLN A 359 -10.65 -18.97 1.47
N ALA A 360 -11.20 -18.52 2.61
CA ALA A 360 -10.90 -19.11 3.91
C ALA A 360 -11.33 -20.59 3.97
N THR A 361 -12.49 -20.93 3.41
CA THR A 361 -12.94 -22.34 3.32
C THR A 361 -11.99 -23.18 2.48
N GLN A 362 -11.55 -22.66 1.34
CA GLN A 362 -10.59 -23.37 0.47
C GLN A 362 -9.23 -23.59 1.17
N GLU A 363 -8.76 -22.59 1.90
CA GLU A 363 -7.50 -22.65 2.65
C GLU A 363 -7.60 -23.64 3.83
N ASP A 364 -8.74 -23.72 4.50
CA ASP A 364 -9.00 -24.69 5.59
C ASP A 364 -9.01 -26.13 5.07
N GLU A 365 -9.67 -26.40 3.96
CA GLU A 365 -9.65 -27.70 3.29
C GLU A 365 -8.22 -28.10 2.85
N GLU A 366 -7.44 -27.16 2.34
CA GLU A 366 -6.03 -27.40 1.98
C GLU A 366 -5.18 -27.74 3.22
N ILE A 367 -5.42 -27.07 4.35
CA ILE A 367 -4.76 -27.40 5.62
C ILE A 367 -5.09 -28.84 6.06
N LEU A 368 -6.34 -29.25 5.97
CA LEU A 368 -6.77 -30.62 6.31
C LEU A 368 -6.11 -31.66 5.38
N ARG A 369 -6.07 -31.39 4.09
CA ARG A 369 -5.39 -32.22 3.09
C ARG A 369 -3.90 -32.40 3.42
N LEU A 370 -3.20 -31.30 3.66
CA LEU A 370 -1.76 -31.31 3.95
C LEU A 370 -1.44 -32.03 5.27
N ARG A 371 -2.26 -31.86 6.31
CA ARG A 371 -2.12 -32.62 7.57
C ARG A 371 -2.27 -34.12 7.36
N THR A 372 -3.16 -34.54 6.46
CA THR A 372 -3.35 -35.95 6.15
C THR A 372 -2.18 -36.51 5.34
N LEU A 373 -1.67 -35.76 4.36
CA LEU A 373 -0.50 -36.13 3.57
C LEU A 373 0.74 -36.31 4.46
N LEU A 374 1.03 -35.39 5.36
CA LEU A 374 2.18 -35.46 6.26
C LEU A 374 2.21 -36.75 7.12
N ARG A 375 1.03 -37.25 7.52
CA ARG A 375 0.96 -38.54 8.26
C ARG A 375 1.34 -39.72 7.38
N SER A 376 1.00 -39.68 6.10
CA SER A 376 1.38 -40.76 5.16
C SER A 376 2.82 -40.65 4.69
N ASP A 377 3.37 -39.45 4.60
CA ASP A 377 4.76 -39.20 4.17
C ASP A 377 5.78 -39.84 5.12
N ASP A 378 5.56 -39.68 6.44
CA ASP A 378 6.44 -40.31 7.46
C ASP A 378 6.48 -41.84 7.30
N THR A 379 5.34 -42.45 7.01
CA THR A 379 5.23 -43.89 6.76
C THR A 379 5.94 -44.29 5.44
N LEU A 380 5.75 -43.50 4.38
CA LEU A 380 6.37 -43.73 3.07
C LEU A 380 7.90 -43.67 3.16
N ILE A 381 8.43 -42.63 3.84
CA ILE A 381 9.89 -42.49 4.05
C ILE A 381 10.47 -43.70 4.79
N ASP A 382 9.80 -44.19 5.86
CA ASP A 382 10.28 -45.34 6.61
C ASP A 382 10.31 -46.62 5.74
N LEU A 383 9.26 -46.80 4.92
CA LEU A 383 9.22 -47.92 3.97
C LEU A 383 10.31 -47.83 2.89
N CYS A 384 10.50 -46.66 2.27
CA CYS A 384 11.53 -46.43 1.27
C CYS A 384 12.94 -46.65 1.85
N ARG A 385 13.18 -46.15 3.08
CA ARG A 385 14.46 -46.40 3.79
C ARG A 385 14.75 -47.88 3.98
N LYS A 386 13.77 -48.67 4.45
CA LYS A 386 13.93 -50.13 4.66
C LYS A 386 14.26 -50.85 3.35
N VAL A 387 13.58 -50.49 2.23
CA VAL A 387 13.85 -51.06 0.91
C VAL A 387 15.25 -50.69 0.47
N ARG A 388 15.66 -49.45 0.56
CA ARG A 388 17.03 -48.99 0.22
C ARG A 388 18.11 -49.76 1.02
N GLU A 389 17.90 -49.90 2.34
CA GLU A 389 18.86 -50.64 3.20
C GLU A 389 18.99 -52.09 2.80
N ALA A 390 17.87 -52.76 2.49
CA ALA A 390 17.87 -54.14 2.00
C ALA A 390 18.57 -54.26 0.64
N THR A 391 18.35 -53.33 -0.30
CA THR A 391 18.99 -53.31 -1.62
C THR A 391 20.49 -53.01 -1.51
N ALA A 392 20.89 -52.10 -0.61
CA ALA A 392 22.29 -51.81 -0.34
C ALA A 392 23.04 -53.06 0.19
N ALA A 393 22.45 -53.83 1.14
CA ALA A 393 23.00 -55.06 1.62
C ALA A 393 23.13 -56.13 0.50
N ARG A 394 22.10 -56.26 -0.34
CA ARG A 394 22.11 -57.18 -1.50
C ARG A 394 23.19 -56.83 -2.54
N LEU A 395 23.43 -55.52 -2.77
CA LEU A 395 24.48 -55.06 -3.68
C LEU A 395 25.87 -55.44 -3.17
N LEU A 396 26.12 -55.30 -1.86
CA LEU A 396 27.40 -55.73 -1.26
C LEU A 396 27.66 -57.24 -1.37
N HIS A 397 26.58 -58.06 -1.41
CA HIS A 397 26.68 -59.53 -1.61
C HIS A 397 26.59 -59.94 -3.09
N GLY A 398 26.58 -58.93 -4.03
CA GLY A 398 26.58 -59.23 -5.47
C GLY A 398 25.24 -59.75 -6.01
N THR A 399 24.15 -59.65 -5.24
CA THR A 399 22.79 -60.13 -5.61
C THR A 399 21.84 -59.01 -6.08
N ALA A 400 22.30 -57.76 -6.13
CA ALA A 400 21.64 -56.63 -6.72
C ALA A 400 22.63 -55.79 -7.54
N ASP A 401 22.16 -54.92 -8.42
CA ASP A 401 22.98 -53.99 -9.19
C ASP A 401 22.92 -52.55 -8.60
N ALA A 402 23.84 -51.70 -9.04
CA ALA A 402 23.88 -50.28 -8.63
C ALA A 402 22.66 -49.50 -9.09
N HIS A 403 22.03 -49.91 -10.20
CA HIS A 403 20.83 -49.24 -10.72
C HIS A 403 19.64 -49.43 -9.79
N ALA A 404 19.45 -50.66 -9.25
CA ALA A 404 18.41 -50.90 -8.25
C ALA A 404 18.59 -50.06 -6.98
N LEU A 405 19.83 -49.98 -6.47
CA LEU A 405 20.14 -49.12 -5.32
C LEU A 405 19.88 -47.64 -5.62
N LEU A 406 20.24 -47.18 -6.82
CA LEU A 406 19.98 -45.80 -7.25
C LEU A 406 18.48 -45.47 -7.33
N GLN A 407 17.67 -46.39 -7.85
CA GLN A 407 16.22 -46.23 -7.86
C GLN A 407 15.68 -46.11 -6.45
N ASP A 408 16.12 -46.91 -5.51
CA ASP A 408 15.62 -46.86 -4.12
C ASP A 408 16.14 -45.63 -3.37
N LEU A 409 17.39 -45.19 -3.61
CA LEU A 409 17.89 -43.89 -3.12
C LEU A 409 17.06 -42.72 -3.64
N THR A 410 16.75 -42.71 -4.95
CA THR A 410 15.94 -41.66 -5.58
C THR A 410 14.52 -41.66 -5.03
N ARG A 411 13.92 -42.83 -4.78
CA ARG A 411 12.57 -42.93 -4.17
C ARG A 411 12.54 -42.40 -2.74
N GLU A 412 13.54 -42.73 -1.93
CA GLU A 412 13.63 -42.19 -0.56
C GLU A 412 13.86 -40.68 -0.56
N ASP A 413 14.76 -40.17 -1.43
CA ASP A 413 15.01 -38.75 -1.58
C ASP A 413 13.74 -38.00 -2.01
N GLN A 414 13.03 -38.50 -3.03
CA GLN A 414 11.75 -37.91 -3.47
C GLN A 414 10.71 -37.86 -2.36
N ALA A 415 10.61 -38.95 -1.57
CA ALA A 415 9.66 -38.96 -0.43
C ALA A 415 10.03 -37.93 0.64
N ARG A 416 11.32 -37.75 0.95
CA ARG A 416 11.81 -36.75 1.90
C ARG A 416 11.53 -35.30 1.39
N VAL A 417 11.86 -35.04 0.14
CA VAL A 417 11.63 -33.73 -0.49
C VAL A 417 10.11 -33.42 -0.52
N ALA A 418 9.27 -34.40 -0.85
CA ALA A 418 7.81 -34.23 -0.82
C ALA A 418 7.30 -33.90 0.60
N ARG A 419 7.76 -34.62 1.62
CA ARG A 419 7.43 -34.36 3.03
C ARG A 419 7.81 -32.95 3.47
N SER A 420 9.05 -32.51 3.19
CA SER A 420 9.53 -31.16 3.49
C SER A 420 8.67 -30.10 2.79
N ALA A 421 8.33 -30.34 1.52
CA ALA A 421 7.43 -29.45 0.76
C ALA A 421 6.02 -29.39 1.40
N HIS A 422 5.41 -30.54 1.74
CA HIS A 422 4.09 -30.60 2.39
C HIS A 422 4.10 -29.92 3.76
N HIS A 423 5.18 -30.04 4.55
CA HIS A 423 5.30 -29.37 5.84
C HIS A 423 5.33 -27.85 5.68
N LEU A 424 6.13 -27.32 4.78
CA LEU A 424 6.21 -25.88 4.53
C LEU A 424 4.96 -25.32 3.86
N GLN A 425 4.33 -26.10 2.95
CA GLN A 425 3.03 -25.76 2.37
C GLN A 425 1.94 -25.67 3.45
N LEU A 426 1.95 -26.57 4.44
CA LEU A 426 1.04 -26.50 5.58
C LEU A 426 1.24 -25.22 6.39
N LEU A 427 2.48 -24.87 6.71
CA LEU A 427 2.76 -23.61 7.41
C LEU A 427 2.31 -22.40 6.57
N GLN A 428 2.64 -22.40 5.29
CA GLN A 428 2.22 -21.34 4.38
C GLN A 428 0.68 -21.24 4.27
N ALA A 429 -0.04 -22.35 4.22
CA ALA A 429 -1.50 -22.37 4.18
C ALA A 429 -2.12 -21.79 5.48
N LEU A 430 -1.55 -22.14 6.65
CA LEU A 430 -1.96 -21.57 7.94
C LEU A 430 -1.76 -20.06 7.99
N TYR A 431 -0.63 -19.56 7.49
CA TYR A 431 -0.37 -18.12 7.45
C TYR A 431 -1.19 -17.41 6.38
N ARG A 432 -1.51 -18.05 5.25
CA ARG A 432 -2.49 -17.52 4.28
C ARG A 432 -3.86 -17.36 4.91
N LEU A 433 -4.35 -18.39 5.62
CA LEU A 433 -5.64 -18.32 6.32
C LEU A 433 -5.62 -17.20 7.38
N ARG A 434 -4.54 -17.08 8.15
CA ARG A 434 -4.35 -15.98 9.09
C ARG A 434 -4.43 -14.61 8.37
N ASN A 435 -3.77 -14.45 7.22
CA ASN A 435 -3.82 -13.22 6.43
C ASN A 435 -5.18 -13.00 5.77
N THR A 436 -5.87 -14.04 5.29
CA THR A 436 -7.21 -13.94 4.71
C THR A 436 -8.23 -13.42 5.73
N LEU A 437 -8.08 -13.78 6.99
CA LEU A 437 -8.94 -13.36 8.09
C LEU A 437 -8.43 -12.10 8.82
N ASN A 438 -7.13 -11.79 8.70
CA ASN A 438 -6.40 -10.77 9.46
C ASN A 438 -6.54 -10.98 10.97
N HIS A 439 -6.28 -12.21 11.42
CA HIS A 439 -6.10 -12.51 12.84
C HIS A 439 -4.63 -12.30 13.23
N GLU A 440 -4.39 -11.41 14.17
CA GLU A 440 -3.08 -11.22 14.81
C GLU A 440 -2.80 -12.28 15.87
#